data_ad2662a678fbe0b8f0c750d20a7dbf23
#
_entry.id   ad2662a678fbe0b8f0c750d20a7dbf23
#
_cell.length_a   1.000
_cell.length_b   1.000
_cell.length_c   1.000
_cell.angle_alpha   90.00
_cell.angle_beta   90.00
_cell.angle_gamma   90.00
#
_symmetry.space_group_name_H-M   'P 1'
#
loop_
_entity.id
_entity.type
_entity.pdbx_description
1 polymer ?
#
loop_
_entity_poly.entity_id
_entity_poly.type
_entity_poly.pdbx_seq_one_letter_code
_entity_poly.pdbx_strand_id
1 'polypeptide(L)'
;MRMRKYAAILILAMATGCGYNRIVSEEQQVESAWSQVENQLQRRADLIPNLVETVKGYARHEKGVFDDIANARAAMLGASSRADKIQSANQFEGAISKLISLSEAYPQLKADANFQRLMDELAGTENRLAVERKRYNEAVQQYNTDIKGVPGAWWAKIGGFGPKEYFKAEGGAKAVPKVSFQ
;
A
#
# COMPACT_ATOMS: atom_id res chain seq x y z
N MET A 1 -28.37 11.41 48.79
CA MET A 1 -28.77 10.51 47.70
C MET A 1 -28.65 11.14 46.30
N ARG A 2 -28.99 12.42 46.11
CA ARG A 2 -28.88 13.13 44.81
C ARG A 2 -27.44 13.30 44.31
N MET A 3 -26.45 13.69 45.15
CA MET A 3 -25.04 13.87 44.77
C MET A 3 -24.38 12.59 44.21
N ARG A 4 -24.68 11.41 44.76
CA ARG A 4 -24.18 10.12 44.25
C ARG A 4 -24.67 9.81 42.83
N LYS A 5 -25.91 10.22 42.47
CA LYS A 5 -26.48 10.05 41.14
C LYS A 5 -25.78 10.98 40.11
N TYR A 6 -25.49 12.23 40.47
CA TYR A 6 -24.74 13.17 39.60
C TYR A 6 -23.29 12.76 39.43
N ALA A 7 -22.65 12.24 40.49
CA ALA A 7 -21.29 11.70 40.37
C ALA A 7 -21.20 10.49 39.42
N ALA A 8 -22.20 9.58 39.49
CA ALA A 8 -22.25 8.44 38.59
C ALA A 8 -22.50 8.85 37.13
N ILE A 9 -23.33 9.86 36.87
CA ILE A 9 -23.56 10.42 35.52
C ILE A 9 -22.28 11.11 34.98
N LEU A 10 -21.58 11.83 35.85
CA LEU A 10 -20.31 12.50 35.45
C LEU A 10 -19.19 11.50 35.10
N ILE A 11 -19.07 10.42 35.87
CA ILE A 11 -18.12 9.33 35.61
C ILE A 11 -18.47 8.62 34.30
N LEU A 12 -19.75 8.37 34.05
CA LEU A 12 -20.22 7.76 32.80
C LEU A 12 -19.95 8.67 31.60
N ALA A 13 -20.14 10.00 31.75
CA ALA A 13 -19.84 10.97 30.69
C ALA A 13 -18.32 11.09 30.39
N MET A 14 -17.46 11.00 31.41
CA MET A 14 -16.00 10.98 31.22
C MET A 14 -15.51 9.68 30.55
N ALA A 15 -16.09 8.54 30.92
CA ALA A 15 -15.75 7.24 30.29
C ALA A 15 -16.14 7.17 28.80
N THR A 16 -17.16 7.92 28.40
CA THR A 16 -17.62 7.95 27.01
C THR A 16 -16.71 8.75 26.09
N GLY A 17 -16.03 9.81 26.57
CA GLY A 17 -15.12 10.62 25.76
C GLY A 17 -13.86 9.87 25.29
N CYS A 18 -13.36 8.93 26.08
CA CYS A 18 -12.15 8.15 25.72
C CYS A 18 -12.36 7.25 24.50
N GLY A 19 -13.54 6.69 24.30
CA GLY A 19 -13.80 5.78 23.17
C GLY A 19 -13.83 6.50 21.82
N TYR A 20 -14.44 7.67 21.74
CA TYR A 20 -14.48 8.49 20.54
C TYR A 20 -13.09 8.96 20.13
N ASN A 21 -12.33 9.55 21.06
CA ASN A 21 -10.97 10.05 20.82
C ASN A 21 -10.02 8.93 20.37
N ARG A 22 -10.23 7.70 20.84
CA ARG A 22 -9.45 6.54 20.41
C ARG A 22 -9.69 6.23 18.94
N ILE A 23 -10.95 6.17 18.49
CA ILE A 23 -11.29 5.91 17.08
C ILE A 23 -10.70 7.01 16.18
N VAL A 24 -10.82 8.28 16.58
CA VAL A 24 -10.22 9.41 15.85
C VAL A 24 -8.69 9.26 15.75
N SER A 25 -8.03 8.89 16.86
CA SER A 25 -6.58 8.65 16.87
C SER A 25 -6.18 7.49 15.95
N GLU A 26 -6.93 6.40 15.96
CA GLU A 26 -6.66 5.25 15.09
C GLU A 26 -6.93 5.58 13.62
N GLU A 27 -7.97 6.36 13.29
CA GLU A 27 -8.19 6.86 11.95
C GLU A 27 -6.99 7.69 11.45
N GLN A 28 -6.47 8.58 12.29
CA GLN A 28 -5.27 9.37 11.96
C GLN A 28 -4.03 8.50 11.77
N GLN A 29 -3.90 7.40 12.52
CA GLN A 29 -2.82 6.42 12.32
C GLN A 29 -2.95 5.71 10.96
N VAL A 30 -4.17 5.34 10.55
CA VAL A 30 -4.42 4.77 9.21
C VAL A 30 -4.05 5.76 8.11
N GLU A 31 -4.44 7.04 8.24
CA GLU A 31 -4.09 8.09 7.26
C GLU A 31 -2.58 8.33 7.20
N SER A 32 -1.91 8.37 8.34
CA SER A 32 -0.44 8.50 8.41
C SER A 32 0.27 7.32 7.77
N ALA A 33 -0.15 6.09 8.08
CA ALA A 33 0.43 4.88 7.48
C ALA A 33 0.17 4.81 5.97
N TRP A 34 -1.00 5.26 5.51
CA TRP A 34 -1.31 5.36 4.09
C TRP A 34 -0.37 6.33 3.37
N SER A 35 -0.12 7.51 3.94
CA SER A 35 0.80 8.49 3.38
C SER A 35 2.21 7.93 3.21
N GLN A 36 2.68 7.03 4.10
CA GLN A 36 3.97 6.36 3.93
C GLN A 36 3.95 5.36 2.76
N VAL A 37 2.84 4.64 2.56
CA VAL A 37 2.66 3.78 1.37
C VAL A 37 2.72 4.63 0.10
N GLU A 38 2.00 5.74 0.04
CA GLU A 38 2.01 6.64 -1.14
C GLU A 38 3.40 7.20 -1.43
N ASN A 39 4.15 7.59 -0.41
CA ASN A 39 5.54 8.05 -0.55
C ASN A 39 6.43 6.98 -1.20
N GLN A 40 6.28 5.69 -0.81
CA GLN A 40 7.06 4.61 -1.43
C GLN A 40 6.60 4.31 -2.86
N LEU A 41 5.29 4.36 -3.13
CA LEU A 41 4.75 4.19 -4.49
C LEU A 41 5.25 5.31 -5.42
N GLN A 42 5.24 6.56 -4.96
CA GLN A 42 5.75 7.70 -5.72
C GLN A 42 7.25 7.51 -6.01
N ARG A 43 8.06 7.21 -5.00
CA ARG A 43 9.50 6.98 -5.17
C ARG A 43 9.79 5.87 -6.19
N ARG A 44 8.99 4.80 -6.16
CA ARG A 44 9.12 3.71 -7.12
C ARG A 44 8.74 4.15 -8.53
N ALA A 45 7.67 4.94 -8.66
CA ALA A 45 7.25 5.51 -9.94
C ALA A 45 8.31 6.45 -10.55
N ASP A 46 9.08 7.14 -9.72
CA ASP A 46 10.11 8.09 -10.17
C ASP A 46 11.38 7.40 -10.69
N LEU A 47 11.62 6.12 -10.31
CA LEU A 47 12.73 5.32 -10.85
C LEU A 47 12.44 4.78 -12.25
N ILE A 48 11.17 4.56 -12.60
CA ILE A 48 10.79 3.84 -13.83
C ILE A 48 11.19 4.56 -15.11
N PRO A 49 11.06 5.88 -15.29
CA PRO A 49 11.51 6.54 -16.51
C PRO A 49 12.98 6.28 -16.83
N ASN A 50 13.85 6.35 -15.83
CA ASN A 50 15.28 6.09 -16.00
C ASN A 50 15.55 4.62 -16.35
N LEU A 51 14.82 3.69 -15.71
CA LEU A 51 14.92 2.27 -16.01
C LEU A 51 14.48 1.97 -17.45
N VAL A 52 13.34 2.52 -17.88
CA VAL A 52 12.82 2.38 -19.25
C VAL A 52 13.80 2.92 -20.27
N GLU A 53 14.38 4.10 -20.06
CA GLU A 53 15.37 4.68 -21.00
C GLU A 53 16.63 3.81 -21.08
N THR A 54 17.11 3.26 -19.98
CA THR A 54 18.24 2.32 -19.96
C THR A 54 17.91 1.06 -20.77
N VAL A 55 16.74 0.46 -20.56
CA VAL A 55 16.29 -0.76 -21.26
C VAL A 55 16.08 -0.51 -22.74
N LYS A 56 15.51 0.64 -23.15
CA LYS A 56 15.33 1.03 -24.56
C LYS A 56 16.64 1.06 -25.36
N GLY A 57 17.76 1.35 -24.70
CA GLY A 57 19.09 1.30 -25.33
C GLY A 57 19.41 -0.08 -25.92
N TYR A 58 18.90 -1.15 -25.31
CA TYR A 58 19.18 -2.54 -25.65
C TYR A 58 18.01 -3.27 -26.33
N ALA A 59 16.76 -2.92 -25.99
CA ALA A 59 15.54 -3.64 -26.36
C ALA A 59 14.53 -2.74 -27.09
N ARG A 60 14.95 -2.01 -28.13
CA ARG A 60 14.15 -0.99 -28.85
C ARG A 60 12.86 -1.51 -29.47
N HIS A 61 12.77 -2.81 -29.75
CA HIS A 61 11.61 -3.42 -30.41
C HIS A 61 10.48 -3.79 -29.44
N GLU A 62 10.72 -3.69 -28.12
CA GLU A 62 9.78 -4.09 -27.07
C GLU A 62 8.79 -2.96 -26.67
N LYS A 63 8.30 -2.25 -27.69
CA LYS A 63 7.44 -1.08 -27.49
C LYS A 63 6.23 -1.36 -26.60
N GLY A 64 5.61 -2.54 -26.74
CA GLY A 64 4.44 -2.91 -25.93
C GLY A 64 4.72 -2.94 -24.42
N VAL A 65 5.91 -3.42 -24.02
CA VAL A 65 6.29 -3.43 -22.58
C VAL A 65 6.49 -2.01 -22.05
N PHE A 66 7.07 -1.12 -22.87
CA PHE A 66 7.26 0.27 -22.47
C PHE A 66 5.94 1.04 -22.37
N ASP A 67 5.02 0.80 -23.29
CA ASP A 67 3.69 1.41 -23.26
C ASP A 67 2.89 0.88 -22.06
N ASP A 68 2.92 -0.43 -21.78
CA ASP A 68 2.27 -1.06 -20.62
C ASP A 68 2.73 -0.39 -19.30
N ILE A 69 4.03 -0.24 -19.10
CA ILE A 69 4.55 0.32 -17.84
C ILE A 69 4.28 1.83 -17.73
N ALA A 70 4.33 2.57 -18.85
CA ALA A 70 3.98 3.99 -18.86
C ALA A 70 2.51 4.21 -18.50
N ASN A 71 1.61 3.39 -19.07
CA ASN A 71 0.18 3.45 -18.80
C ASN A 71 -0.13 3.05 -17.35
N ALA A 72 0.46 1.97 -16.85
CA ALA A 72 0.27 1.52 -15.47
C ALA A 72 0.79 2.56 -14.45
N ARG A 73 1.94 3.18 -14.74
CA ARG A 73 2.46 4.30 -13.93
C ARG A 73 1.51 5.49 -13.91
N ALA A 74 1.01 5.90 -15.08
CA ALA A 74 0.08 7.02 -15.19
C ALA A 74 -1.24 6.73 -14.45
N ALA A 75 -1.78 5.53 -14.58
CA ALA A 75 -2.99 5.10 -13.87
C ALA A 75 -2.79 5.13 -12.34
N MET A 76 -1.66 4.65 -11.84
CA MET A 76 -1.36 4.67 -10.41
C MET A 76 -1.20 6.09 -9.88
N LEU A 77 -0.49 6.98 -10.59
CA LEU A 77 -0.29 8.36 -10.16
C LEU A 77 -1.58 9.17 -10.23
N GLY A 78 -2.45 8.91 -11.23
CA GLY A 78 -3.72 9.59 -11.44
C GLY A 78 -4.89 9.05 -10.61
N ALA A 79 -4.72 7.96 -9.87
CA ALA A 79 -5.80 7.38 -9.07
C ALA A 79 -6.26 8.34 -7.97
N SER A 80 -7.57 8.63 -7.93
CA SER A 80 -8.18 9.59 -7.01
C SER A 80 -8.71 8.96 -5.72
N SER A 81 -9.08 7.67 -5.75
CA SER A 81 -9.51 6.93 -4.57
C SER A 81 -8.41 6.00 -4.05
N ARG A 82 -8.48 5.64 -2.75
CA ARG A 82 -7.55 4.68 -2.16
C ARG A 82 -7.69 3.29 -2.80
N ALA A 83 -8.92 2.86 -3.07
CA ALA A 83 -9.20 1.59 -3.73
C ALA A 83 -8.57 1.54 -5.13
N ASP A 84 -8.78 2.58 -5.94
CA ASP A 84 -8.18 2.68 -7.28
C ASP A 84 -6.65 2.74 -7.22
N LYS A 85 -6.10 3.43 -6.20
CA LYS A 85 -4.66 3.51 -5.98
C LYS A 85 -4.06 2.14 -5.65
N ILE A 86 -4.73 1.35 -4.82
CA ILE A 86 -4.30 -0.03 -4.48
C ILE A 86 -4.35 -0.92 -5.73
N GLN A 87 -5.43 -0.86 -6.49
CA GLN A 87 -5.58 -1.66 -7.72
C GLN A 87 -4.53 -1.29 -8.77
N SER A 88 -4.38 0.00 -9.05
CA SER A 88 -3.41 0.48 -10.04
C SER A 88 -1.95 0.26 -9.60
N ALA A 89 -1.65 0.31 -8.29
CA ALA A 89 -0.35 -0.07 -7.76
C ALA A 89 -0.03 -1.55 -8.04
N ASN A 90 -1.00 -2.46 -7.88
CA ASN A 90 -0.80 -3.88 -8.22
C ASN A 90 -0.57 -4.08 -9.73
N GLN A 91 -1.29 -3.34 -10.59
CA GLN A 91 -1.06 -3.37 -12.04
C GLN A 91 0.33 -2.85 -12.40
N PHE A 92 0.77 -1.78 -11.75
CA PHE A 92 2.10 -1.22 -11.92
C PHE A 92 3.21 -2.21 -11.52
N GLU A 93 3.04 -2.94 -10.43
CA GLU A 93 3.93 -4.04 -10.03
C GLU A 93 4.03 -5.12 -11.12
N GLY A 94 2.90 -5.52 -11.69
CA GLY A 94 2.86 -6.46 -12.79
C GLY A 94 3.62 -5.97 -14.03
N ALA A 95 3.48 -4.68 -14.37
CA ALA A 95 4.21 -4.08 -15.49
C ALA A 95 5.73 -3.97 -15.23
N ILE A 96 6.14 -3.65 -14.00
CA ILE A 96 7.54 -3.68 -13.57
C ILE A 96 8.11 -5.09 -13.70
N SER A 97 7.37 -6.11 -13.27
CA SER A 97 7.80 -7.51 -13.37
C SER A 97 8.02 -7.94 -14.82
N LYS A 98 7.16 -7.51 -15.75
CA LYS A 98 7.35 -7.75 -17.19
C LYS A 98 8.64 -7.08 -17.70
N LEU A 99 8.90 -5.83 -17.30
CA LEU A 99 10.12 -5.11 -17.69
C LEU A 99 11.39 -5.80 -17.16
N ILE A 100 11.35 -6.32 -15.94
CA ILE A 100 12.45 -7.08 -15.35
C ILE A 100 12.66 -8.39 -16.11
N SER A 101 11.59 -9.13 -16.41
CA SER A 101 11.66 -10.38 -17.17
C SER A 101 12.25 -10.17 -18.57
N LEU A 102 12.01 -9.01 -19.18
CA LEU A 102 12.62 -8.66 -20.47
C LEU A 102 14.16 -8.63 -20.39
N SER A 103 14.73 -8.19 -19.27
CA SER A 103 16.19 -8.13 -19.11
C SER A 103 16.87 -9.51 -19.19
N GLU A 104 16.14 -10.58 -18.92
CA GLU A 104 16.67 -11.95 -19.04
C GLU A 104 16.97 -12.33 -20.50
N ALA A 105 16.24 -11.75 -21.47
CA ALA A 105 16.48 -11.96 -22.89
C ALA A 105 17.64 -11.12 -23.45
N TYR A 106 18.16 -10.16 -22.67
CA TYR A 106 19.20 -9.22 -23.09
C TYR A 106 20.41 -9.24 -22.13
N PRO A 107 21.36 -10.20 -22.26
CA PRO A 107 22.48 -10.33 -21.32
C PRO A 107 23.37 -9.09 -21.19
N GLN A 108 23.48 -8.30 -22.27
CA GLN A 108 24.25 -7.05 -22.28
C GLN A 108 23.59 -5.97 -21.40
N LEU A 109 22.24 -5.89 -21.38
CA LEU A 109 21.50 -5.03 -20.47
C LEU A 109 21.74 -5.45 -19.01
N LYS A 110 21.72 -6.76 -18.75
CA LYS A 110 21.94 -7.31 -17.41
C LYS A 110 23.34 -6.98 -16.85
N ALA A 111 24.32 -6.80 -17.74
CA ALA A 111 25.68 -6.40 -17.40
C ALA A 111 25.88 -4.87 -17.32
N ASP A 112 24.90 -4.07 -17.70
CA ASP A 112 24.97 -2.61 -17.65
C ASP A 112 24.92 -2.10 -16.20
N ALA A 113 25.93 -1.30 -15.82
CA ALA A 113 26.08 -0.82 -14.45
C ALA A 113 24.96 0.12 -14.00
N ASN A 114 24.39 0.93 -14.92
CA ASN A 114 23.24 1.80 -14.60
C ASN A 114 21.99 0.97 -14.39
N PHE A 115 21.77 -0.07 -15.21
CA PHE A 115 20.66 -1.00 -15.03
C PHE A 115 20.76 -1.71 -13.69
N GLN A 116 21.92 -2.26 -13.32
CA GLN A 116 22.11 -2.93 -12.03
C GLN A 116 21.83 -2.00 -10.85
N ARG A 117 22.37 -0.78 -10.87
CA ARG A 117 22.09 0.22 -9.83
C ARG A 117 20.59 0.55 -9.71
N LEU A 118 19.90 0.75 -10.83
CA LEU A 118 18.45 1.02 -10.82
C LEU A 118 17.66 -0.17 -10.31
N MET A 119 18.08 -1.39 -10.62
CA MET A 119 17.46 -2.61 -10.09
C MET A 119 17.66 -2.74 -8.57
N ASP A 120 18.84 -2.42 -8.04
CA ASP A 120 19.11 -2.40 -6.60
C ASP A 120 18.25 -1.35 -5.88
N GLU A 121 18.14 -0.15 -6.47
CA GLU A 121 17.25 0.89 -5.94
C GLU A 121 15.77 0.44 -5.96
N LEU A 122 15.34 -0.18 -7.05
CA LEU A 122 13.97 -0.69 -7.20
C LEU A 122 13.67 -1.79 -6.17
N ALA A 123 14.59 -2.74 -5.98
CA ALA A 123 14.48 -3.77 -4.94
C ALA A 123 14.44 -3.15 -3.53
N GLY A 124 15.24 -2.12 -3.29
CA GLY A 124 15.21 -1.37 -2.02
C GLY A 124 13.88 -0.66 -1.79
N THR A 125 13.23 -0.12 -2.85
CA THR A 125 11.89 0.49 -2.72
C THR A 125 10.82 -0.57 -2.48
N GLU A 126 10.90 -1.76 -3.10
CA GLU A 126 9.97 -2.85 -2.87
C GLU A 126 9.98 -3.31 -1.41
N ASN A 127 11.16 -3.53 -0.85
CA ASN A 127 11.31 -3.94 0.54
C ASN A 127 10.69 -2.90 1.50
N ARG A 128 10.92 -1.60 1.25
CA ARG A 128 10.30 -0.53 2.04
C ARG A 128 8.78 -0.50 1.86
N LEU A 129 8.30 -0.61 0.63
CA LEU A 129 6.87 -0.64 0.33
C LEU A 129 6.18 -1.82 1.03
N ALA A 130 6.79 -3.01 1.06
CA ALA A 130 6.26 -4.17 1.76
C ALA A 130 6.12 -3.92 3.28
N VAL A 131 7.10 -3.23 3.89
CA VAL A 131 7.03 -2.84 5.30
C VAL A 131 5.90 -1.83 5.54
N GLU A 132 5.76 -0.80 4.69
CA GLU A 132 4.71 0.21 4.87
C GLU A 132 3.32 -0.35 4.58
N ARG A 133 3.16 -1.27 3.62
CA ARG A 133 1.91 -2.01 3.39
C ARG A 133 1.50 -2.82 4.63
N LYS A 134 2.47 -3.47 5.28
CA LYS A 134 2.22 -4.21 6.53
C LYS A 134 1.75 -3.27 7.63
N ARG A 135 2.45 -2.16 7.87
CA ARG A 135 2.09 -1.15 8.88
C ARG A 135 0.69 -0.56 8.63
N TYR A 136 0.39 -0.24 7.38
CA TYR A 136 -0.93 0.23 6.99
C TYR A 136 -2.02 -0.81 7.30
N ASN A 137 -1.80 -2.07 6.93
CA ASN A 137 -2.75 -3.14 7.19
C ASN A 137 -2.95 -3.40 8.69
N GLU A 138 -1.91 -3.27 9.50
CA GLU A 138 -1.99 -3.36 10.96
C GLU A 138 -2.83 -2.22 11.55
N ALA A 139 -2.61 -0.98 11.09
CA ALA A 139 -3.42 0.17 11.49
C ALA A 139 -4.89 0.02 11.07
N VAL A 140 -5.15 -0.44 9.84
CA VAL A 140 -6.51 -0.73 9.35
C VAL A 140 -7.17 -1.83 10.19
N GLN A 141 -6.44 -2.88 10.55
CA GLN A 141 -6.96 -3.97 11.38
C GLN A 141 -7.38 -3.46 12.74
N GLN A 142 -6.53 -2.67 13.40
CA GLN A 142 -6.83 -2.09 14.71
C GLN A 142 -8.08 -1.21 14.65
N TYR A 143 -8.09 -0.25 13.74
CA TYR A 143 -9.22 0.65 13.53
C TYR A 143 -10.52 -0.12 13.20
N ASN A 144 -10.49 -1.04 12.25
CA ASN A 144 -11.67 -1.83 11.88
C ASN A 144 -12.18 -2.73 13.01
N THR A 145 -11.29 -3.18 13.89
CA THR A 145 -11.66 -3.97 15.08
C THR A 145 -12.38 -3.08 16.09
N ASP A 146 -11.84 -1.90 16.34
CA ASP A 146 -12.38 -0.99 17.35
C ASP A 146 -13.73 -0.41 16.94
N ILE A 147 -13.95 -0.05 15.67
CA ILE A 147 -15.25 0.42 15.19
C ILE A 147 -16.33 -0.68 15.16
N LYS A 148 -15.95 -1.97 15.23
CA LYS A 148 -16.89 -3.11 15.32
C LYS A 148 -17.14 -3.59 16.73
N GLY A 149 -16.20 -3.33 17.65
CA GLY A 149 -16.29 -3.72 19.05
C GLY A 149 -17.16 -2.76 19.86
N VAL A 150 -17.68 -3.22 21.03
CA VAL A 150 -18.39 -2.36 21.98
C VAL A 150 -17.36 -1.80 22.97
N PRO A 151 -17.36 -0.49 23.27
CA PRO A 151 -18.34 0.56 22.90
C PRO A 151 -18.07 1.25 21.54
N GLY A 152 -17.00 0.90 20.82
CA GLY A 152 -16.56 1.58 19.59
C GLY A 152 -17.64 1.62 18.48
N ALA A 153 -18.42 0.56 18.33
CA ALA A 153 -19.49 0.50 17.33
C ALA A 153 -20.56 1.60 17.52
N TRP A 154 -20.81 2.02 18.76
CA TRP A 154 -21.73 3.13 19.04
C TRP A 154 -21.13 4.46 18.60
N TRP A 155 -19.85 4.68 18.90
CA TRP A 155 -19.12 5.88 18.49
C TRP A 155 -18.92 5.95 16.98
N ALA A 156 -18.65 4.82 16.35
CA ALA A 156 -18.53 4.73 14.90
C ALA A 156 -19.84 5.14 14.20
N LYS A 157 -20.97 4.70 14.72
CA LYS A 157 -22.29 5.07 14.19
C LYS A 157 -22.60 6.57 14.39
N ILE A 158 -22.26 7.14 15.54
CA ILE A 158 -22.50 8.55 15.85
C ILE A 158 -21.57 9.45 15.04
N GLY A 159 -20.27 9.09 14.92
CA GLY A 159 -19.24 9.87 14.22
C GLY A 159 -19.18 9.63 12.73
N GLY A 160 -19.95 8.68 12.18
CA GLY A 160 -19.92 8.35 10.75
C GLY A 160 -18.65 7.58 10.31
N PHE A 161 -17.97 6.91 11.24
CA PHE A 161 -16.75 6.15 10.96
C PHE A 161 -17.08 4.84 10.24
N GLY A 162 -16.61 4.69 9.01
CA GLY A 162 -16.77 3.49 8.21
C GLY A 162 -15.50 2.63 8.19
N PRO A 163 -15.62 1.34 7.83
CA PRO A 163 -14.46 0.45 7.72
C PRO A 163 -13.51 0.92 6.61
N LYS A 164 -12.21 0.82 6.87
CA LYS A 164 -11.15 1.10 5.90
C LYS A 164 -10.73 -0.19 5.18
N GLU A 165 -10.33 -0.06 3.92
CA GLU A 165 -9.90 -1.18 3.09
C GLU A 165 -8.44 -1.56 3.35
N TYR A 166 -8.15 -2.87 3.28
CA TYR A 166 -6.79 -3.39 3.38
C TYR A 166 -6.06 -3.25 2.05
N PHE A 167 -4.76 -3.00 2.11
CA PHE A 167 -3.90 -3.17 0.95
C PHE A 167 -3.68 -4.66 0.69
N LYS A 168 -4.36 -5.21 -0.31
CA LYS A 168 -4.23 -6.61 -0.72
C LYS A 168 -3.32 -6.67 -1.95
N ALA A 169 -2.28 -7.50 -1.90
CA ALA A 169 -1.52 -7.85 -3.09
C ALA A 169 -2.38 -8.77 -3.98
N GLU A 170 -2.51 -8.44 -5.26
CA GLU A 170 -3.18 -9.34 -6.20
C GLU A 170 -2.27 -10.54 -6.53
N GLY A 171 -2.80 -11.72 -6.26
CA GLY A 171 -2.64 -12.97 -7.00
C GLY A 171 -1.28 -13.66 -7.14
N GLY A 172 -0.15 -13.04 -6.87
CA GLY A 172 1.17 -13.70 -7.07
C GLY A 172 1.66 -14.53 -5.88
N ALA A 173 1.28 -14.19 -4.68
CA ALA A 173 1.80 -14.80 -3.45
C ALA A 173 1.04 -16.06 -2.97
N LYS A 174 -0.02 -16.49 -3.65
CA LYS A 174 -0.83 -17.65 -3.24
C LYS A 174 -0.40 -18.99 -3.83
N ALA A 175 0.47 -18.98 -4.81
CA ALA A 175 1.02 -20.22 -5.36
C ALA A 175 2.35 -20.55 -4.66
N VAL A 176 2.29 -21.25 -3.52
CA VAL A 176 3.47 -21.96 -3.01
C VAL A 176 3.88 -22.96 -4.09
N PRO A 177 5.11 -22.87 -4.66
CA PRO A 177 5.59 -23.87 -5.61
C PRO A 177 5.55 -25.23 -4.94
N LYS A 178 4.79 -26.18 -5.49
CA LYS A 178 4.87 -27.58 -5.06
C LYS A 178 6.23 -28.10 -5.50
N VAL A 179 7.17 -28.17 -4.57
CA VAL A 179 8.43 -28.89 -4.79
C VAL A 179 8.10 -30.37 -4.77
N SER A 180 8.07 -31.03 -5.92
CA SER A 180 8.03 -32.47 -6.03
C SER A 180 9.47 -32.99 -6.05
N PHE A 181 9.90 -33.62 -4.99
CA PHE A 181 11.13 -34.43 -5.00
C PHE A 181 10.79 -35.75 -5.73
N GLN A 182 11.41 -35.97 -6.90
CA GLN A 182 11.52 -37.27 -7.52
C GLN A 182 12.83 -37.90 -7.14
#